data_3818ce328c54eaa02d5eab1f7b76cbb4
#
_entry.id   3818ce328c54eaa02d5eab1f7b76cbb4
#
_cell.length_a   1.000
_cell.length_b   1.000
_cell.length_c   1.000
_cell.angle_alpha   90.00
_cell.angle_beta   90.00
_cell.angle_gamma   90.00
#
_symmetry.space_group_name_H-M   'P 1'
#
loop_
_entity.id
_entity.type
_entity.pdbx_description
1 polymer ?
#
loop_
_entity_poly.entity_id
_entity_poly.type
_entity_poly.pdbx_seq_one_letter_code
_entity_poly.pdbx_strand_id
1 'polypeptide(L)'
;MNIAVYCAASQSSLSFAEKTEELGLWIANMNHTLVYGGGNTGLMGVIATSVMKSGGQVIGVMPQFFVDREIAKEDITKLHIVETMSERKNKEIELSEVYIALPGGPGTLEEIAEVVSWVRVGQTNGICIFYNMEGYYNNLEAFFNHMVTTNLLSKEDRNQIHFAKSLEEIEKLIKNYEKRQRRV
;
A
#
# COMPACT_ATOMS: atom_id res chain seq x y z
N MET A 1 -9.34 -3.90 9.89
CA MET A 1 -8.39 -2.78 9.65
C MET A 1 -8.52 -2.28 8.23
N ASN A 2 -8.09 -1.06 7.99
CA ASN A 2 -7.95 -0.52 6.65
C ASN A 2 -6.49 -0.66 6.19
N ILE A 3 -6.30 -1.20 5.00
CA ILE A 3 -4.99 -1.46 4.39
C ILE A 3 -4.88 -0.61 3.13
N ALA A 4 -3.99 0.39 3.14
CA ALA A 4 -3.64 1.13 1.94
C ALA A 4 -2.70 0.30 1.07
N VAL A 5 -3.00 0.21 -0.23
CA VAL A 5 -2.16 -0.48 -1.20
C VAL A 5 -1.78 0.47 -2.33
N TYR A 6 -0.49 0.77 -2.41
CA TYR A 6 0.13 1.59 -3.46
C TYR A 6 0.72 0.68 -4.52
N CYS A 7 0.35 0.86 -5.77
CA CYS A 7 0.76 -0.03 -6.86
C CYS A 7 0.66 0.63 -8.24
N ALA A 8 1.20 -0.05 -9.25
CA ALA A 8 1.19 0.45 -10.63
C ALA A 8 -0.23 0.53 -11.22
N ALA A 9 -0.52 1.63 -11.93
CA ALA A 9 -1.67 1.76 -12.82
C ALA A 9 -1.39 1.19 -14.22
N SER A 10 -0.12 0.93 -14.58
CA SER A 10 0.27 0.34 -15.86
C SER A 10 0.22 -1.18 -15.84
N GLN A 11 0.21 -1.78 -17.04
CA GLN A 11 0.35 -3.23 -17.18
C GLN A 11 1.66 -3.71 -16.55
N SER A 12 1.58 -4.83 -15.83
CA SER A 12 2.71 -5.50 -15.16
C SER A 12 2.84 -6.94 -15.64
N SER A 13 3.88 -7.65 -15.17
CA SER A 13 4.02 -9.09 -15.44
C SER A 13 2.84 -9.88 -14.88
N LEU A 14 2.56 -11.04 -15.48
CA LEU A 14 1.51 -11.95 -15.04
C LEU A 14 1.73 -12.38 -13.57
N SER A 15 2.97 -12.66 -13.19
CA SER A 15 3.34 -13.07 -11.83
C SER A 15 3.04 -11.98 -10.79
N PHE A 16 3.23 -10.70 -11.10
CA PHE A 16 2.84 -9.61 -10.20
C PHE A 16 1.32 -9.50 -10.07
N ALA A 17 0.58 -9.71 -11.18
CA ALA A 17 -0.87 -9.71 -11.15
C ALA A 17 -1.43 -10.85 -10.28
N GLU A 18 -0.91 -12.08 -10.40
CA GLU A 18 -1.31 -13.24 -9.60
C GLU A 18 -1.09 -12.99 -8.10
N LYS A 19 0.09 -12.53 -7.70
CA LYS A 19 0.39 -12.20 -6.30
C LYS A 19 -0.45 -11.04 -5.77
N THR A 20 -0.81 -10.09 -6.63
CA THR A 20 -1.71 -9.00 -6.28
C THR A 20 -3.14 -9.50 -6.06
N GLU A 21 -3.60 -10.44 -6.89
CA GLU A 21 -4.89 -11.10 -6.72
C GLU A 21 -4.94 -11.88 -5.41
N GLU A 22 -3.91 -12.67 -5.08
CA GLU A 22 -3.79 -13.39 -3.80
C GLU A 22 -3.87 -12.44 -2.60
N LEU A 23 -3.18 -11.30 -2.64
CA LEU A 23 -3.27 -10.28 -1.59
C LEU A 23 -4.69 -9.72 -1.47
N GLY A 24 -5.37 -9.45 -2.58
CA GLY A 24 -6.76 -8.97 -2.57
C GLY A 24 -7.73 -9.98 -1.97
N LEU A 25 -7.60 -11.27 -2.32
CA LEU A 25 -8.35 -12.37 -1.72
C LEU A 25 -8.12 -12.44 -0.20
N TRP A 26 -6.87 -12.32 0.22
CA TRP A 26 -6.52 -12.33 1.64
C TRP A 26 -7.13 -11.15 2.39
N ILE A 27 -7.05 -9.91 1.84
CA ILE A 27 -7.66 -8.71 2.44
C ILE A 27 -9.15 -8.94 2.69
N ALA A 28 -9.89 -9.45 1.70
CA ALA A 28 -11.32 -9.72 1.83
C ALA A 28 -11.62 -10.82 2.86
N ASN A 29 -10.90 -11.96 2.79
CA ASN A 29 -11.12 -13.12 3.67
C ASN A 29 -10.83 -12.82 5.14
N MET A 30 -9.90 -11.87 5.40
CA MET A 30 -9.57 -11.42 6.76
C MET A 30 -10.49 -10.27 7.25
N ASN A 31 -11.54 -9.93 6.49
CA ASN A 31 -12.45 -8.81 6.78
C ASN A 31 -11.71 -7.47 6.95
N HIS A 32 -10.66 -7.26 6.18
CA HIS A 32 -10.00 -5.97 6.06
C HIS A 32 -10.62 -5.16 4.93
N THR A 33 -10.43 -3.84 4.97
CA THR A 33 -10.87 -2.93 3.90
C THR A 33 -9.65 -2.51 3.09
N LEU A 34 -9.73 -2.64 1.77
CA LEU A 34 -8.76 -2.06 0.86
C LEU A 34 -8.96 -0.56 0.75
N VAL A 35 -7.89 0.23 0.92
CA VAL A 35 -7.80 1.64 0.54
C VAL A 35 -6.79 1.75 -0.60
N TYR A 36 -7.11 2.49 -1.66
CA TYR A 36 -6.20 2.59 -2.82
C TYR A 36 -6.52 3.81 -3.69
N GLY A 37 -5.71 4.07 -4.70
CA GLY A 37 -5.82 5.23 -5.57
C GLY A 37 -7.02 5.31 -6.51
N GLY A 38 -7.99 4.39 -6.42
CA GLY A 38 -9.24 4.46 -7.17
C GLY A 38 -9.18 4.05 -8.65
N GLY A 39 -8.00 3.68 -9.18
CA GLY A 39 -7.82 3.34 -10.60
C GLY A 39 -8.37 1.97 -10.98
N ASN A 40 -8.75 1.83 -12.26
CA ASN A 40 -9.33 0.60 -12.83
C ASN A 40 -8.34 -0.21 -13.68
N THR A 41 -7.09 0.21 -13.82
CA THR A 41 -6.09 -0.41 -14.69
C THR A 41 -4.88 -0.92 -13.91
N GLY A 42 -4.07 -1.78 -14.54
CA GLY A 42 -2.86 -2.33 -13.94
C GLY A 42 -3.13 -3.10 -12.64
N LEU A 43 -2.18 -3.07 -11.71
CA LEU A 43 -2.32 -3.74 -10.42
C LEU A 43 -3.41 -3.11 -9.55
N MET A 44 -3.74 -1.82 -9.74
CA MET A 44 -4.88 -1.16 -9.06
C MET A 44 -6.20 -1.85 -9.42
N GLY A 45 -6.46 -2.08 -10.71
CA GLY A 45 -7.65 -2.78 -11.17
C GLY A 45 -7.71 -4.23 -10.69
N VAL A 46 -6.55 -4.93 -10.67
CA VAL A 46 -6.46 -6.32 -10.19
C VAL A 46 -6.84 -6.40 -8.72
N ILE A 47 -6.21 -5.62 -7.84
CA ILE A 47 -6.44 -5.73 -6.40
C ILE A 47 -7.87 -5.34 -6.02
N ALA A 48 -8.39 -4.23 -6.56
CA ALA A 48 -9.75 -3.79 -6.26
C ALA A 48 -10.79 -4.83 -6.73
N THR A 49 -10.60 -5.39 -7.93
CA THR A 49 -11.48 -6.44 -8.47
C THR A 49 -11.42 -7.71 -7.63
N SER A 50 -10.24 -8.14 -7.19
CA SER A 50 -10.07 -9.33 -6.34
C SER A 50 -10.80 -9.17 -5.01
N VAL A 51 -10.62 -8.04 -4.33
CA VAL A 51 -11.31 -7.75 -3.07
C VAL A 51 -12.84 -7.73 -3.27
N MET A 52 -13.34 -7.02 -4.29
CA MET A 52 -14.79 -6.91 -4.56
C MET A 52 -15.43 -8.26 -4.90
N LYS A 53 -14.79 -9.05 -5.78
CA LYS A 53 -15.27 -10.41 -6.14
C LYS A 53 -15.36 -11.35 -4.94
N SER A 54 -14.57 -11.12 -3.92
CA SER A 54 -14.54 -11.90 -2.68
C SER A 54 -15.46 -11.33 -1.59
N GLY A 55 -16.32 -10.35 -1.94
CA GLY A 55 -17.26 -9.74 -1.01
C GLY A 55 -16.63 -8.78 0.00
N GLY A 56 -15.37 -8.38 -0.21
CA GLY A 56 -14.66 -7.43 0.65
C GLY A 56 -15.03 -5.97 0.38
N GLN A 57 -14.51 -5.07 1.18
CA GLN A 57 -14.75 -3.64 1.10
C GLN A 57 -13.59 -2.92 0.42
N VAL A 58 -13.90 -1.99 -0.49
CA VAL A 58 -12.91 -1.22 -1.25
C VAL A 58 -13.23 0.27 -1.17
N ILE A 59 -12.27 1.06 -0.74
CA ILE A 59 -12.33 2.53 -0.71
C ILE A 59 -11.28 3.06 -1.69
N GLY A 60 -11.73 3.77 -2.72
CA GLY A 60 -10.86 4.50 -3.64
C GLY A 60 -10.74 5.97 -3.22
N VAL A 61 -9.56 6.55 -3.45
CA VAL A 61 -9.34 7.99 -3.30
C VAL A 61 -8.74 8.53 -4.59
N MET A 62 -9.44 9.44 -5.28
CA MET A 62 -9.05 9.88 -6.61
C MET A 62 -9.23 11.39 -6.79
N PRO A 63 -8.24 12.10 -7.33
CA PRO A 63 -8.41 13.49 -7.75
C PRO A 63 -9.41 13.64 -8.90
N GLN A 64 -10.20 14.72 -8.88
CA GLN A 64 -11.23 14.99 -9.89
C GLN A 64 -10.69 14.91 -11.32
N PHE A 65 -9.48 15.42 -11.56
CA PHE A 65 -8.88 15.41 -12.92
C PHE A 65 -8.59 14.01 -13.48
N PHE A 66 -8.49 12.97 -12.63
CA PHE A 66 -8.41 11.59 -13.08
C PHE A 66 -9.80 10.98 -13.33
N VAL A 67 -10.81 11.39 -12.55
CA VAL A 67 -12.20 11.00 -12.81
C VAL A 67 -12.64 11.50 -14.17
N ASP A 68 -12.32 12.76 -14.50
CA ASP A 68 -12.63 13.40 -15.79
C ASP A 68 -11.97 12.68 -17.00
N ARG A 69 -10.94 11.85 -16.75
CA ARG A 69 -10.29 11.01 -17.75
C ARG A 69 -10.81 9.58 -17.79
N GLU A 70 -11.90 9.28 -17.12
CA GLU A 70 -12.53 7.95 -17.05
C GLU A 70 -11.58 6.84 -16.54
N ILE A 71 -10.66 7.20 -15.63
CA ILE A 71 -9.68 6.26 -15.05
C ILE A 71 -10.22 5.59 -13.78
N ALA A 72 -11.26 6.18 -13.18
CA ALA A 72 -11.85 5.71 -11.92
C ALA A 72 -12.54 4.34 -12.08
N LYS A 73 -12.44 3.53 -11.03
CA LYS A 73 -13.24 2.32 -10.87
C LYS A 73 -14.48 2.66 -10.05
N GLU A 74 -15.63 2.74 -10.70
CA GLU A 74 -16.88 3.20 -10.08
C GLU A 74 -17.64 2.10 -9.32
N ASP A 75 -17.40 0.83 -9.65
CA ASP A 75 -18.05 -0.35 -9.08
C ASP A 75 -17.39 -0.84 -7.76
N ILE A 76 -16.86 0.08 -6.97
CA ILE A 76 -16.27 -0.18 -5.65
C ILE A 76 -17.20 0.27 -4.52
N THR A 77 -16.91 -0.13 -3.28
CA THR A 77 -17.74 0.17 -2.11
C THR A 77 -17.90 1.67 -1.89
N LYS A 78 -16.80 2.44 -2.01
CA LYS A 78 -16.79 3.89 -1.85
C LYS A 78 -15.68 4.54 -2.66
N LEU A 79 -15.99 5.64 -3.35
CA LEU A 79 -15.01 6.49 -4.00
C LEU A 79 -15.02 7.88 -3.36
N HIS A 80 -13.87 8.30 -2.83
CA HIS A 80 -13.65 9.67 -2.39
C HIS A 80 -13.02 10.47 -3.53
N ILE A 81 -13.68 11.54 -3.94
CA ILE A 81 -13.14 12.48 -4.92
C ILE A 81 -12.52 13.65 -4.15
N VAL A 82 -11.31 14.02 -4.52
CA VAL A 82 -10.51 15.08 -3.92
C VAL A 82 -10.01 16.06 -5.01
N GLU A 83 -9.52 17.22 -4.61
CA GLU A 83 -9.08 18.26 -5.55
C GLU A 83 -7.64 17.99 -6.03
N THR A 84 -6.74 17.59 -5.12
CA THR A 84 -5.30 17.52 -5.37
C THR A 84 -4.69 16.16 -5.06
N MET A 85 -3.49 15.90 -5.61
CA MET A 85 -2.70 14.71 -5.25
C MET A 85 -2.29 14.71 -3.78
N SER A 86 -2.05 15.87 -3.19
CA SER A 86 -1.72 15.97 -1.75
C SER A 86 -2.91 15.57 -0.88
N GLU A 87 -4.11 16.03 -1.19
CA GLU A 87 -5.32 15.61 -0.49
C GLU A 87 -5.58 14.11 -0.63
N ARG A 88 -5.34 13.54 -1.82
CA ARG A 88 -5.44 12.10 -2.04
C ARG A 88 -4.55 11.32 -1.09
N LYS A 89 -3.25 11.63 -1.05
CA LYS A 89 -2.28 10.94 -0.19
C LYS A 89 -2.62 11.11 1.29
N ASN A 90 -2.94 12.33 1.72
CA ASN A 90 -3.37 12.59 3.09
C ASN A 90 -4.60 11.74 3.45
N LYS A 91 -5.57 11.65 2.54
CA LYS A 91 -6.80 10.88 2.77
C LYS A 91 -6.54 9.38 2.85
N GLU A 92 -5.68 8.82 1.99
CA GLU A 92 -5.28 7.42 2.05
C GLU A 92 -4.55 7.11 3.37
N ILE A 93 -3.69 8.01 3.84
CA ILE A 93 -2.98 7.87 5.12
C ILE A 93 -3.95 7.95 6.30
N GLU A 94 -4.85 8.94 6.33
CA GLU A 94 -5.86 9.11 7.39
C GLU A 94 -6.78 7.90 7.53
N LEU A 95 -7.12 7.25 6.42
CA LEU A 95 -8.04 6.13 6.39
C LEU A 95 -7.40 4.80 6.78
N SER A 96 -6.07 4.71 6.87
CA SER A 96 -5.35 3.43 6.92
C SER A 96 -4.42 3.29 8.10
N GLU A 97 -4.16 2.05 8.49
CA GLU A 97 -3.24 1.68 9.58
C GLU A 97 -2.09 0.81 9.07
N VAL A 98 -2.28 0.16 7.92
CA VAL A 98 -1.29 -0.67 7.25
C VAL A 98 -1.09 -0.13 5.84
N TYR A 99 0.15 0.00 5.43
CA TYR A 99 0.52 0.55 4.13
C TYR A 99 1.42 -0.44 3.40
N ILE A 100 0.96 -0.92 2.24
CA ILE A 100 1.65 -1.93 1.44
C ILE A 100 1.98 -1.35 0.06
N ALA A 101 3.27 -1.33 -0.30
CA ALA A 101 3.70 -1.01 -1.65
C ALA A 101 3.94 -2.29 -2.45
N LEU A 102 3.18 -2.49 -3.53
CA LEU A 102 3.45 -3.49 -4.56
C LEU A 102 4.42 -2.91 -5.61
N PRO A 103 4.96 -3.71 -6.53
CA PRO A 103 5.72 -3.20 -7.66
C PRO A 103 4.99 -2.06 -8.38
N GLY A 104 5.70 -0.95 -8.58
CA GLY A 104 5.12 0.24 -9.19
C GLY A 104 6.16 1.26 -9.64
N GLY A 105 5.72 2.33 -10.25
CA GLY A 105 6.58 3.41 -10.75
C GLY A 105 6.89 4.48 -9.71
N PRO A 106 7.32 5.67 -10.19
CA PRO A 106 7.66 6.80 -9.30
C PRO A 106 6.52 7.23 -8.38
N GLY A 107 5.26 7.17 -8.84
CA GLY A 107 4.10 7.51 -7.99
C GLY A 107 3.96 6.58 -6.80
N THR A 108 4.07 5.26 -7.01
CA THR A 108 4.04 4.27 -5.94
C THR A 108 5.18 4.50 -4.94
N LEU A 109 6.38 4.80 -5.43
CA LEU A 109 7.53 5.10 -4.57
C LEU A 109 7.32 6.40 -3.79
N GLU A 110 6.78 7.43 -4.39
CA GLU A 110 6.49 8.72 -3.75
C GLU A 110 5.46 8.55 -2.63
N GLU A 111 4.36 7.84 -2.90
CA GLU A 111 3.30 7.58 -1.92
C GLU A 111 3.83 6.84 -0.69
N ILE A 112 4.52 5.71 -0.86
CA ILE A 112 5.02 4.93 0.28
C ILE A 112 6.19 5.63 1.00
N ALA A 113 7.04 6.39 0.30
CA ALA A 113 8.13 7.14 0.92
C ALA A 113 7.60 8.27 1.82
N GLU A 114 6.49 8.90 1.47
CA GLU A 114 5.82 9.85 2.34
C GLU A 114 5.32 9.18 3.62
N VAL A 115 4.67 8.01 3.51
CA VAL A 115 4.23 7.24 4.69
C VAL A 115 5.39 6.83 5.58
N VAL A 116 6.50 6.33 4.99
CA VAL A 116 7.73 6.02 5.74
C VAL A 116 8.22 7.23 6.52
N SER A 117 8.18 8.41 5.91
CA SER A 117 8.58 9.66 6.59
C SER A 117 7.63 10.03 7.72
N TRP A 118 6.31 9.85 7.54
CA TRP A 118 5.30 10.16 8.56
C TRP A 118 5.38 9.20 9.76
N VAL A 119 5.59 7.90 9.52
CA VAL A 119 5.84 6.92 10.59
C VAL A 119 7.07 7.30 11.38
N ARG A 120 8.18 7.65 10.70
CA ARG A 120 9.43 8.04 11.35
C ARG A 120 9.31 9.26 12.26
N VAL A 121 8.51 10.25 11.87
CA VAL A 121 8.32 11.48 12.67
C VAL A 121 7.12 11.39 13.63
N GLY A 122 6.46 10.22 13.74
CA GLY A 122 5.35 9.99 14.66
C GLY A 122 4.02 10.66 14.26
N GLN A 123 3.85 11.03 12.98
CA GLN A 123 2.59 11.57 12.46
C GLN A 123 1.55 10.47 12.21
N THR A 124 1.98 9.24 12.05
CA THR A 124 1.14 8.04 12.02
C THR A 124 1.83 6.90 12.75
N ASN A 125 1.03 6.03 13.38
CA ASN A 125 1.51 4.82 14.07
C ASN A 125 1.40 3.56 13.20
N GLY A 126 1.18 3.72 11.90
CA GLY A 126 0.97 2.62 10.97
C GLY A 126 2.24 1.82 10.67
N ILE A 127 2.08 0.72 9.94
CA ILE A 127 3.18 -0.14 9.50
C ILE A 127 3.38 -0.03 8.00
N CYS A 128 4.63 0.18 7.55
CA CYS A 128 5.03 0.24 6.14
C CYS A 128 5.63 -1.08 5.69
N ILE A 129 5.09 -1.67 4.62
CA ILE A 129 5.51 -2.95 4.07
C ILE A 129 5.73 -2.80 2.55
N PHE A 130 6.93 -3.06 2.09
CA PHE A 130 7.22 -3.26 0.67
C PHE A 130 7.02 -4.75 0.35
N TYR A 131 6.05 -5.09 -0.49
CA TYR A 131 5.91 -6.45 -1.00
C TYR A 131 6.95 -6.68 -2.08
N ASN A 132 8.08 -7.22 -1.67
CA ASN A 132 9.28 -7.41 -2.51
C ASN A 132 9.13 -8.62 -3.43
N MET A 133 8.11 -8.60 -4.29
CA MET A 133 7.83 -9.61 -5.30
C MET A 133 9.04 -9.78 -6.21
N GLU A 134 9.58 -11.00 -6.28
CA GLU A 134 10.71 -11.35 -7.17
C GLU A 134 11.95 -10.45 -7.00
N GLY A 135 12.11 -9.85 -5.83
CA GLY A 135 13.25 -8.98 -5.56
C GLY A 135 13.14 -7.57 -6.17
N TYR A 136 11.93 -7.15 -6.58
CA TYR A 136 11.68 -5.85 -7.20
C TYR A 136 12.26 -4.68 -6.38
N TYR A 137 12.17 -4.76 -5.07
CA TYR A 137 12.63 -3.73 -4.14
C TYR A 137 14.03 -3.98 -3.55
N ASN A 138 14.80 -4.98 -4.02
CA ASN A 138 16.11 -5.29 -3.46
C ASN A 138 17.07 -4.08 -3.45
N ASN A 139 17.09 -3.30 -4.53
CA ASN A 139 17.95 -2.10 -4.61
C ASN A 139 17.50 -0.99 -3.67
N LEU A 140 16.18 -0.84 -3.47
CA LEU A 140 15.63 0.12 -2.52
C LEU A 140 15.94 -0.28 -1.08
N GLU A 141 15.82 -1.56 -0.75
CA GLU A 141 16.21 -2.11 0.56
C GLU A 141 17.70 -1.89 0.82
N ALA A 142 18.55 -2.14 -0.17
CA ALA A 142 19.99 -1.86 -0.08
C ALA A 142 20.26 -0.37 0.13
N PHE A 143 19.50 0.52 -0.51
CA PHE A 143 19.64 1.96 -0.32
C PHE A 143 19.25 2.41 1.09
N PHE A 144 18.15 1.91 1.66
CA PHE A 144 17.82 2.17 3.07
C PHE A 144 18.90 1.66 4.03
N ASN A 145 19.48 0.49 3.77
CA ASN A 145 20.61 -0.02 4.55
C ASN A 145 21.87 0.88 4.41
N HIS A 146 22.09 1.43 3.22
CA HIS A 146 23.18 2.41 2.99
C HIS A 146 22.95 3.71 3.79
N MET A 147 21.73 4.20 3.89
CA MET A 147 21.40 5.35 4.76
C MET A 147 21.80 5.09 6.22
N VAL A 148 21.64 3.85 6.71
CA VAL A 148 22.07 3.48 8.07
C VAL A 148 23.59 3.49 8.20
N THR A 149 24.31 2.91 7.22
CA THR A 149 25.78 2.87 7.27
C THR A 149 26.44 4.25 7.13
N THR A 150 25.72 5.20 6.54
CA THR A 150 26.15 6.61 6.39
C THR A 150 25.61 7.53 7.50
N ASN A 151 24.94 6.97 8.52
CA ASN A 151 24.34 7.70 9.64
C ASN A 151 23.25 8.72 9.24
N LEU A 152 22.57 8.51 8.11
CA LEU A 152 21.44 9.34 7.63
C LEU A 152 20.08 8.76 8.05
N LEU A 153 20.06 7.51 8.51
CA LEU A 153 18.87 6.82 9.05
C LEU A 153 19.31 6.05 10.30
N SER A 154 18.52 6.12 11.38
CA SER A 154 18.77 5.30 12.57
C SER A 154 18.46 3.82 12.32
N LYS A 155 19.07 2.92 13.08
CA LYS A 155 18.73 1.48 13.02
C LYS A 155 17.29 1.24 13.45
N GLU A 156 16.82 1.99 14.43
CA GLU A 156 15.46 1.93 14.96
C GLU A 156 14.45 2.30 13.87
N ASP A 157 14.65 3.39 13.15
CA ASP A 157 13.79 3.82 12.05
C ASP A 157 13.83 2.81 10.89
N ARG A 158 15.04 2.31 10.54
CA ARG A 158 15.18 1.29 9.49
C ARG A 158 14.39 0.02 9.80
N ASN A 159 14.34 -0.39 11.06
CA ASN A 159 13.60 -1.57 11.51
C ASN A 159 12.07 -1.42 11.40
N GLN A 160 11.58 -0.20 11.21
CA GLN A 160 10.15 0.06 10.96
C GLN A 160 9.77 -0.04 9.49
N ILE A 161 10.76 -0.16 8.59
CA ILE A 161 10.55 -0.30 7.15
C ILE A 161 10.70 -1.78 6.78
N HIS A 162 9.59 -2.44 6.47
CA HIS A 162 9.55 -3.88 6.25
C HIS A 162 9.59 -4.22 4.76
N PHE A 163 10.34 -5.27 4.41
CA PHE A 163 10.38 -5.86 3.07
C PHE A 163 9.94 -7.32 3.18
N ALA A 164 8.76 -7.62 2.69
CA ALA A 164 8.18 -8.97 2.72
C ALA A 164 8.27 -9.62 1.34
N LYS A 165 8.69 -10.88 1.28
CA LYS A 165 8.85 -11.64 0.03
C LYS A 165 7.65 -12.53 -0.30
N SER A 166 6.76 -12.75 0.67
CA SER A 166 5.56 -13.56 0.52
C SER A 166 4.38 -12.98 1.27
N LEU A 167 3.18 -13.46 0.95
CA LEU A 167 1.94 -13.07 1.64
C LEU A 167 1.98 -13.50 3.11
N GLU A 168 2.57 -14.66 3.42
CA GLU A 168 2.71 -15.16 4.80
C GLU A 168 3.58 -14.23 5.65
N GLU A 169 4.64 -13.65 5.07
CA GLU A 169 5.46 -12.66 5.76
C GLU A 169 4.67 -11.37 6.05
N ILE A 170 3.86 -10.89 5.08
CA ILE A 170 2.96 -9.75 5.26
C ILE A 170 1.98 -10.02 6.39
N GLU A 171 1.32 -11.18 6.37
CA GLU A 171 0.36 -11.59 7.40
C GLU A 171 0.99 -11.62 8.79
N LYS A 172 2.20 -12.17 8.91
CA LYS A 172 2.96 -12.21 10.16
C LYS A 172 3.29 -10.80 10.68
N LEU A 173 3.70 -9.89 9.81
CA LEU A 173 3.99 -8.51 10.15
C LEU A 173 2.74 -7.80 10.68
N ILE A 174 1.61 -7.93 9.98
CA ILE A 174 0.33 -7.35 10.37
C ILE A 174 -0.16 -7.91 11.70
N LYS A 175 -0.13 -9.22 11.91
CA LYS A 175 -0.48 -9.86 13.20
C LYS A 175 0.38 -9.36 14.36
N ASN A 176 1.67 -9.12 14.12
CA ASN A 176 2.57 -8.58 15.14
C ASN A 176 2.25 -7.10 15.46
N TYR A 177 1.91 -6.32 14.44
CA TYR A 177 1.44 -4.94 14.58
C TYR A 177 0.16 -4.88 15.42
N GLU A 178 -0.87 -5.66 15.11
CA GLU A 178 -2.12 -5.73 15.86
C GLU A 178 -1.89 -6.06 17.35
N LYS A 179 -1.01 -7.04 17.65
CA LYS A 179 -0.68 -7.41 19.02
C LYS A 179 -0.04 -6.27 19.80
N ARG A 180 0.74 -5.41 19.15
CA ARG A 180 1.36 -4.23 19.78
C ARG A 180 0.30 -3.17 20.08
N GLN A 181 -0.61 -2.90 19.16
CA GLN A 181 -1.68 -1.91 19.34
C GLN A 181 -2.63 -2.27 20.52
N ARG A 182 -2.88 -3.55 20.75
CA ARG A 182 -3.74 -4.02 21.87
C ARG A 182 -3.08 -3.92 23.24
N ARG A 183 -1.78 -3.62 23.33
CA ARG A 183 -1.01 -3.54 24.58
C ARG A 183 -0.78 -2.11 25.06
N VAL A 184 -1.13 -1.15 24.24
CA VAL A 184 -1.14 0.29 24.55
C VAL A 184 -2.55 0.72 24.92
#